data_ba530846d63bd926d3f0be5c91877240
#
_entry.id   ba530846d63bd926d3f0be5c91877240
#
_cell.length_a   1.000
_cell.length_b   1.000
_cell.length_c   1.000
_cell.angle_alpha   90.00
_cell.angle_beta   90.00
_cell.angle_gamma   90.00
#
_symmetry.space_group_name_H-M   'P 1'
#
loop_
_entity.id
_entity.type
_entity.pdbx_description
1 polymer ?
#
loop_
_entity_poly.entity_id
_entity_poly.type
_entity_poly.pdbx_seq_one_letter_code
_entity_poly.pdbx_strand_id
1 'polypeptide(L)'
;MIKRETYMSRIRPFIGNDLVKVLTGIRRSGKSVMLDLIKEELCASGINSRQFISINFENMSNAHLCTATALHDEIIRQALEIRGKVYLFFDEIQEVKAWEKCINSFRVELDCDIYITGSNAKLLSGELATYLAGRYVEFVIYPFSFGEFMELYHTIYPETDSRQCFSKYLTAGGMPYLSNLRYEETASRQYLRDLFNSVELKDIVKRNNIRDVDLLERIIAYVTSNIGTTFSSTAISKYLKCEGRSVSPETVLSYIKACTDAFLFYQVKRQDLQGKKILTVNEKYYVADHGVREAVFGGNMKDINLVLENIVYMELLRRGYTVTVGKAGDQEIDFVCEDQGNKLYIQVAYLLASENTIAREFGVYDRVRDNFPKYVVTLDEFDMSRDGIKHRNIRNFLLQKEWN
;
A
#
# COMPACT_ATOMS: atom_id res chain seq x y z
N MET A 1 -16.90 1.60 12.79
CA MET A 1 -15.73 2.04 11.97
C MET A 1 -14.50 1.84 12.83
N ILE A 2 -13.39 1.28 12.31
CA ILE A 2 -12.13 1.16 13.04
C ILE A 2 -11.34 2.45 12.95
N LYS A 3 -10.60 2.80 14.01
CA LYS A 3 -9.92 4.11 14.11
C LYS A 3 -8.65 4.23 13.26
N ARG A 4 -8.13 3.13 12.70
CA ARG A 4 -6.87 3.11 11.92
C ARG A 4 -5.74 3.88 12.58
N GLU A 5 -5.49 3.62 13.84
CA GLU A 5 -4.59 4.41 14.70
C GLU A 5 -3.15 4.49 14.16
N THR A 6 -2.68 3.47 13.46
CA THR A 6 -1.36 3.48 12.78
C THR A 6 -1.21 4.65 11.81
N TYR A 7 -2.28 5.09 11.16
CA TYR A 7 -2.27 6.26 10.29
C TYR A 7 -2.58 7.53 11.04
N MET A 8 -3.58 7.51 11.93
CA MET A 8 -3.96 8.69 12.69
C MET A 8 -2.82 9.23 13.55
N SER A 9 -2.04 8.37 14.22
CA SER A 9 -0.87 8.78 14.99
C SER A 9 0.19 9.52 14.16
N ARG A 10 0.31 9.18 12.87
CA ARG A 10 1.26 9.83 11.94
C ARG A 10 0.70 11.13 11.35
N ILE A 11 -0.61 11.21 11.17
CA ILE A 11 -1.28 12.39 10.61
C ILE A 11 -1.38 13.51 11.66
N ARG A 12 -1.64 13.18 12.93
CA ARG A 12 -1.85 14.15 14.03
C ARG A 12 -0.79 15.25 14.13
N PRO A 13 0.52 14.97 14.02
CA PRO A 13 1.53 16.04 14.11
C PRO A 13 1.43 17.08 12.99
N PHE A 14 0.69 16.77 11.92
CA PHE A 14 0.52 17.65 10.76
C PHE A 14 -0.84 18.36 10.74
N ILE A 15 -1.73 18.05 11.67
CA ILE A 15 -3.04 18.73 11.78
C ILE A 15 -2.81 20.20 12.18
N GLY A 16 -3.47 21.10 11.48
CA GLY A 16 -3.44 22.53 11.77
C GLY A 16 -2.22 23.29 11.22
N ASN A 17 -1.27 22.60 10.57
CA ASN A 17 -0.13 23.26 9.93
C ASN A 17 -0.41 23.57 8.43
N ASP A 18 0.53 24.27 7.78
CA ASP A 18 0.41 24.74 6.39
C ASP A 18 0.79 23.70 5.32
N LEU A 19 1.26 22.51 5.73
CA LEU A 19 1.54 21.43 4.79
C LEU A 19 0.26 20.80 4.28
N VAL A 20 0.19 20.52 2.99
CA VAL A 20 -0.91 19.77 2.38
C VAL A 20 -0.77 18.29 2.74
N LYS A 21 -1.81 17.68 3.35
CA LYS A 21 -1.85 16.26 3.68
C LYS A 21 -2.42 15.49 2.49
N VAL A 22 -1.58 14.66 1.89
CA VAL A 22 -1.93 13.90 0.68
C VAL A 22 -2.09 12.43 1.07
N LEU A 23 -3.31 11.92 0.96
CA LEU A 23 -3.62 10.51 1.21
C LEU A 23 -3.69 9.78 -0.13
N THR A 24 -2.71 8.93 -0.37
CA THR A 24 -2.63 8.10 -1.59
C THR A 24 -2.88 6.63 -1.28
N GLY A 25 -2.89 5.79 -2.30
CA GLY A 25 -3.05 4.34 -2.15
C GLY A 25 -4.06 3.75 -3.13
N ILE A 26 -4.08 2.43 -3.22
CA ILE A 26 -4.94 1.69 -4.15
C ILE A 26 -6.41 2.10 -4.00
N ARG A 27 -7.16 2.06 -5.08
CA ARG A 27 -8.62 2.28 -5.06
C ARG A 27 -9.31 1.41 -4.00
N ARG A 28 -10.26 2.01 -3.24
CA ARG A 28 -11.02 1.34 -2.16
C ARG A 28 -10.21 0.90 -0.92
N SER A 29 -8.98 1.37 -0.72
CA SER A 29 -8.21 1.12 0.51
C SER A 29 -8.72 1.87 1.76
N GLY A 30 -9.69 2.76 1.60
CA GLY A 30 -10.29 3.53 2.70
C GLY A 30 -9.79 4.96 2.83
N LYS A 31 -9.25 5.58 1.77
CA LYS A 31 -8.79 6.99 1.77
C LYS A 31 -9.88 7.98 2.18
N SER A 32 -11.08 7.87 1.57
CA SER A 32 -12.22 8.73 1.91
C SER A 32 -12.63 8.58 3.37
N VAL A 33 -12.61 7.34 3.90
CA VAL A 33 -12.89 7.06 5.33
C VAL A 33 -11.83 7.70 6.23
N MET A 34 -10.57 7.76 5.81
CA MET A 34 -9.54 8.48 6.56
C MET A 34 -9.83 9.98 6.65
N LEU A 35 -10.37 10.61 5.58
CA LEU A 35 -10.83 12.01 5.67
C LEU A 35 -11.92 12.17 6.74
N ASP A 36 -12.86 11.22 6.83
CA ASP A 36 -13.92 11.28 7.83
C ASP A 36 -13.38 11.07 9.26
N LEU A 37 -12.43 10.15 9.46
CA LEU A 37 -11.74 9.97 10.74
C LEU A 37 -10.98 11.22 11.17
N ILE A 38 -10.33 11.94 10.24
CA ILE A 38 -9.67 13.22 10.52
C ILE A 38 -10.69 14.27 10.94
N LYS A 39 -11.83 14.36 10.26
CA LYS A 39 -12.93 15.28 10.64
C LYS A 39 -13.48 14.97 12.03
N GLU A 40 -13.67 13.68 12.36
CA GLU A 40 -14.11 13.26 13.69
C GLU A 40 -13.09 13.69 14.77
N GLU A 41 -11.80 13.53 14.52
CA GLU A 41 -10.75 13.95 15.45
C GLU A 41 -10.68 15.47 15.61
N LEU A 42 -10.82 16.22 14.53
CA LEU A 42 -10.90 17.67 14.57
C LEU A 42 -12.12 18.15 15.41
N CYS A 43 -13.29 17.54 15.21
CA CYS A 43 -14.47 17.84 16.01
C CYS A 43 -14.25 17.48 17.49
N ALA A 44 -13.63 16.35 17.78
CA ALA A 44 -13.28 15.95 19.15
C ALA A 44 -12.30 16.92 19.82
N SER A 45 -11.46 17.59 19.02
CA SER A 45 -10.53 18.63 19.47
C SER A 45 -11.18 20.02 19.61
N GLY A 46 -12.52 20.13 19.39
CA GLY A 46 -13.28 21.37 19.56
C GLY A 46 -13.42 22.23 18.30
N ILE A 47 -12.97 21.76 17.14
CA ILE A 47 -13.18 22.44 15.86
C ILE A 47 -14.62 22.29 15.40
N ASN A 48 -15.26 23.40 15.02
CA ASN A 48 -16.64 23.36 14.56
C ASN A 48 -16.72 22.83 13.12
N SER A 49 -17.60 21.87 12.86
CA SER A 49 -17.82 21.28 11.54
C SER A 49 -18.21 22.31 10.46
N ARG A 50 -18.73 23.48 10.84
CA ARG A 50 -18.98 24.60 9.91
C ARG A 50 -17.70 25.18 9.29
N GLN A 51 -16.52 24.88 9.84
CA GLN A 51 -15.23 25.25 9.29
C GLN A 51 -14.73 24.27 8.21
N PHE A 52 -15.47 23.19 7.94
CA PHE A 52 -15.10 22.17 6.97
C PHE A 52 -15.76 22.45 5.62
N ILE A 53 -14.94 22.50 4.57
CA ILE A 53 -15.39 22.43 3.18
C ILE A 53 -14.94 21.08 2.64
N SER A 54 -15.87 20.24 2.23
CA SER A 54 -15.60 18.86 1.80
C SER A 54 -16.25 18.57 0.45
N ILE A 55 -15.43 18.24 -0.55
CA ILE A 55 -15.87 17.97 -1.92
C ILE A 55 -15.32 16.62 -2.37
N ASN A 56 -16.20 15.75 -2.86
CA ASN A 56 -15.83 14.52 -3.54
C ASN A 56 -16.03 14.71 -5.04
N PHE A 57 -14.97 14.62 -5.85
CA PHE A 57 -14.98 14.88 -7.28
C PHE A 57 -15.45 13.67 -8.12
N GLU A 58 -15.67 12.51 -7.53
CA GLU A 58 -16.40 11.41 -8.21
C GLU A 58 -17.93 11.65 -8.21
N ASN A 59 -18.44 12.58 -7.40
CA ASN A 59 -19.86 12.89 -7.38
C ASN A 59 -20.23 13.82 -8.54
N MET A 60 -21.19 13.38 -9.37
CA MET A 60 -21.70 14.15 -10.51
C MET A 60 -22.24 15.55 -10.15
N SER A 61 -22.74 15.73 -8.94
CA SER A 61 -23.19 17.06 -8.47
C SER A 61 -22.04 18.08 -8.42
N ASN A 62 -20.79 17.63 -8.30
CA ASN A 62 -19.59 18.43 -8.24
C ASN A 62 -18.84 18.50 -9.59
N ALA A 63 -19.40 17.93 -10.67
CA ALA A 63 -18.74 17.88 -11.98
C ALA A 63 -18.43 19.27 -12.53
N HIS A 64 -19.22 20.28 -12.18
CA HIS A 64 -19.02 21.68 -12.57
C HIS A 64 -17.78 22.31 -11.91
N LEU A 65 -17.25 21.73 -10.82
CA LEU A 65 -16.05 22.16 -10.10
C LEU A 65 -14.75 21.48 -10.60
N CYS A 66 -14.80 20.64 -11.63
CA CYS A 66 -13.65 19.88 -12.13
C CYS A 66 -12.66 20.73 -12.98
N THR A 67 -12.62 22.04 -12.76
CA THR A 67 -11.60 22.96 -13.30
C THR A 67 -11.04 23.83 -12.18
N ALA A 68 -9.74 24.20 -12.29
CA ALA A 68 -9.10 25.00 -11.25
C ALA A 68 -9.85 26.31 -10.95
N THR A 69 -10.30 27.04 -11.98
CA THR A 69 -11.01 28.32 -11.81
C THR A 69 -12.34 28.11 -11.07
N ALA A 70 -13.18 27.17 -11.54
CA ALA A 70 -14.49 26.93 -10.92
C ALA A 70 -14.35 26.46 -9.46
N LEU A 71 -13.37 25.59 -9.19
CA LEU A 71 -13.10 25.14 -7.82
C LEU A 71 -12.59 26.30 -6.96
N HIS A 72 -11.68 27.11 -7.47
CA HIS A 72 -11.13 28.26 -6.75
C HIS A 72 -12.26 29.24 -6.34
N ASP A 73 -13.06 29.68 -7.31
CA ASP A 73 -14.13 30.66 -7.07
C ASP A 73 -15.15 30.14 -6.03
N GLU A 74 -15.52 28.86 -6.11
CA GLU A 74 -16.44 28.23 -5.15
C GLU A 74 -15.86 28.13 -3.74
N ILE A 75 -14.59 27.73 -3.60
CA ILE A 75 -13.93 27.63 -2.29
C ILE A 75 -13.76 29.02 -1.65
N ILE A 76 -13.34 30.02 -2.42
CA ILE A 76 -13.21 31.40 -1.89
C ILE A 76 -14.59 31.91 -1.44
N ARG A 77 -15.65 31.68 -2.23
CA ARG A 77 -17.02 32.06 -1.86
C ARG A 77 -17.46 31.42 -0.53
N GLN A 78 -17.24 30.12 -0.35
CA GLN A 78 -17.60 29.41 0.90
C GLN A 78 -16.74 29.87 2.07
N ALA A 79 -15.43 30.10 1.85
CA ALA A 79 -14.52 30.53 2.89
C ALA A 79 -14.87 31.90 3.49
N LEU A 80 -15.46 32.83 2.73
CA LEU A 80 -15.92 34.12 3.21
C LEU A 80 -17.01 34.02 4.31
N GLU A 81 -17.75 32.91 4.35
CA GLU A 81 -18.81 32.67 5.34
C GLU A 81 -18.25 32.05 6.63
N ILE A 82 -16.98 31.60 6.63
CA ILE A 82 -16.35 30.86 7.72
C ILE A 82 -15.49 31.83 8.59
N ARG A 83 -15.69 31.76 9.90
CA ARG A 83 -14.84 32.49 10.86
C ARG A 83 -13.72 31.60 11.34
N GLY A 84 -12.48 32.06 11.21
CA GLY A 84 -11.27 31.36 11.63
C GLY A 84 -10.69 30.45 10.54
N LYS A 85 -9.90 29.44 10.96
CA LYS A 85 -9.22 28.55 10.03
C LYS A 85 -10.21 27.68 9.25
N VAL A 86 -10.01 27.54 7.93
CA VAL A 86 -10.82 26.71 7.03
C VAL A 86 -10.13 25.36 6.86
N TYR A 87 -10.89 24.27 6.98
CA TYR A 87 -10.39 22.92 6.75
C TYR A 87 -10.95 22.39 5.44
N LEU A 88 -10.07 22.17 4.47
CA LEU A 88 -10.42 21.76 3.11
C LEU A 88 -10.17 20.25 2.92
N PHE A 89 -11.22 19.53 2.52
CA PHE A 89 -11.17 18.09 2.27
C PHE A 89 -11.57 17.81 0.82
N PHE A 90 -10.62 17.41 0.00
CA PHE A 90 -10.82 17.12 -1.42
C PHE A 90 -10.58 15.65 -1.71
N ASP A 91 -11.65 14.92 -1.99
CA ASP A 91 -11.59 13.49 -2.30
C ASP A 91 -11.50 13.29 -3.82
N GLU A 92 -10.50 12.49 -4.27
CA GLU A 92 -10.16 12.21 -5.67
C GLU A 92 -9.85 13.50 -6.48
N ILE A 93 -8.98 14.37 -5.92
CA ILE A 93 -8.65 15.71 -6.47
C ILE A 93 -8.13 15.67 -7.91
N GLN A 94 -7.55 14.56 -8.37
CA GLN A 94 -7.04 14.40 -9.73
C GLN A 94 -8.11 14.46 -10.81
N GLU A 95 -9.38 14.44 -10.49
CA GLU A 95 -10.48 14.68 -11.42
C GLU A 95 -10.59 16.16 -11.79
N VAL A 96 -9.98 17.05 -11.03
CA VAL A 96 -9.94 18.51 -11.31
C VAL A 96 -8.74 18.84 -12.21
N LYS A 97 -8.97 19.50 -13.34
CA LYS A 97 -7.88 19.94 -14.24
C LYS A 97 -7.09 21.07 -13.60
N ALA A 98 -5.75 20.94 -13.58
CA ALA A 98 -4.79 21.90 -13.03
C ALA A 98 -5.06 22.22 -11.53
N TRP A 99 -5.52 21.24 -10.77
CA TRP A 99 -5.84 21.36 -9.35
C TRP A 99 -4.66 21.84 -8.49
N GLU A 100 -3.42 21.58 -8.90
CA GLU A 100 -2.19 21.97 -8.19
C GLU A 100 -2.10 23.47 -8.03
N LYS A 101 -2.51 24.23 -9.07
CA LYS A 101 -2.54 25.70 -9.05
C LYS A 101 -3.54 26.21 -8.02
N CYS A 102 -4.70 25.56 -7.98
CA CYS A 102 -5.78 25.88 -7.07
C CYS A 102 -5.37 25.65 -5.61
N ILE A 103 -4.80 24.48 -5.30
CA ILE A 103 -4.30 24.15 -3.95
C ILE A 103 -3.22 25.15 -3.49
N ASN A 104 -2.30 25.51 -4.38
CA ASN A 104 -1.27 26.50 -4.05
C ASN A 104 -1.86 27.89 -3.79
N SER A 105 -2.91 28.31 -4.54
CA SER A 105 -3.63 29.57 -4.33
C SER A 105 -4.29 29.60 -2.97
N PHE A 106 -5.03 28.56 -2.58
CA PHE A 106 -5.67 28.49 -1.26
C PHE A 106 -4.69 28.65 -0.11
N ARG A 107 -3.49 28.06 -0.20
CA ARG A 107 -2.45 28.22 0.82
C ARG A 107 -1.95 29.64 0.98
N VAL A 108 -2.03 30.46 -0.05
CA VAL A 108 -1.59 31.86 -0.05
C VAL A 108 -2.72 32.80 0.40
N GLU A 109 -3.94 32.49 0.00
CA GLU A 109 -5.09 33.41 0.15
C GLU A 109 -5.90 33.15 1.42
N LEU A 110 -5.85 31.92 1.98
CA LEU A 110 -6.66 31.50 3.12
C LEU A 110 -5.80 31.03 4.30
N ASP A 111 -6.25 31.31 5.53
CA ASP A 111 -5.81 30.53 6.68
C ASP A 111 -6.52 29.18 6.65
N CYS A 112 -5.86 28.19 6.03
CA CYS A 112 -6.49 26.90 5.79
C CYS A 112 -5.58 25.72 6.14
N ASP A 113 -6.23 24.56 6.33
CA ASP A 113 -5.62 23.26 6.51
C ASP A 113 -6.18 22.32 5.44
N ILE A 114 -5.31 21.73 4.60
CA ILE A 114 -5.72 21.06 3.36
C ILE A 114 -5.42 19.58 3.41
N TYR A 115 -6.44 18.77 3.12
CA TYR A 115 -6.39 17.31 3.00
C TYR A 115 -6.90 16.90 1.63
N ILE A 116 -6.10 16.16 0.89
CA ILE A 116 -6.47 15.67 -0.45
C ILE A 116 -6.29 14.17 -0.56
N THR A 117 -7.09 13.52 -1.38
CA THR A 117 -6.89 12.10 -1.70
C THR A 117 -6.68 11.89 -3.19
N GLY A 118 -6.04 10.77 -3.51
CA GLY A 118 -5.94 10.27 -4.88
C GLY A 118 -5.52 8.80 -4.95
N SER A 119 -5.99 8.14 -5.99
CA SER A 119 -5.77 6.71 -6.22
C SER A 119 -4.57 6.40 -7.11
N ASN A 120 -3.64 7.36 -7.30
CA ASN A 120 -2.48 7.17 -8.17
C ASN A 120 -1.26 7.93 -7.65
N ALA A 121 -0.09 7.29 -7.66
CA ALA A 121 1.19 7.90 -7.24
C ALA A 121 1.63 9.07 -8.14
N LYS A 122 1.14 9.14 -9.38
CA LYS A 122 1.36 10.30 -10.25
C LYS A 122 0.76 11.59 -9.70
N LEU A 123 -0.16 11.50 -8.74
CA LEU A 123 -0.64 12.68 -8.01
C LEU A 123 0.52 13.50 -7.44
N LEU A 124 1.60 12.85 -7.02
CA LEU A 124 2.78 13.46 -6.42
C LEU A 124 3.96 13.66 -7.40
N SER A 125 3.74 13.44 -8.69
CA SER A 125 4.75 13.60 -9.75
C SER A 125 4.41 14.76 -10.70
N GLY A 126 5.39 15.20 -11.49
CA GLY A 126 5.18 16.23 -12.51
C GLY A 126 4.96 17.61 -11.91
N GLU A 127 3.83 18.25 -12.28
CA GLU A 127 3.54 19.64 -11.89
C GLU A 127 3.36 19.81 -10.37
N LEU A 128 2.81 18.82 -9.66
CA LEU A 128 2.71 18.85 -8.20
C LEU A 128 4.09 18.97 -7.56
N ALA A 129 5.05 18.16 -8.01
CA ALA A 129 6.42 18.20 -7.49
C ALA A 129 7.05 19.60 -7.67
N THR A 130 6.61 20.36 -8.66
CA THR A 130 7.08 21.72 -8.93
C THR A 130 6.34 22.77 -8.10
N TYR A 131 5.00 22.74 -8.08
CA TYR A 131 4.18 23.77 -7.40
C TYR A 131 4.15 23.62 -5.88
N LEU A 132 4.18 22.39 -5.36
CA LEU A 132 4.07 22.08 -3.94
C LEU A 132 5.34 21.46 -3.36
N ALA A 133 6.50 21.60 -4.04
CA ALA A 133 7.77 21.07 -3.56
C ALA A 133 8.07 21.51 -2.09
N GLY A 134 8.26 20.53 -1.21
CA GLY A 134 8.51 20.77 0.22
C GLY A 134 7.30 21.30 1.02
N ARG A 135 6.10 21.31 0.42
CA ARG A 135 4.87 21.88 1.02
C ARG A 135 3.74 20.88 1.18
N TYR A 136 4.04 19.60 1.09
CA TYR A 136 3.09 18.52 1.35
C TYR A 136 3.76 17.38 2.12
N VAL A 137 2.92 16.56 2.72
CA VAL A 137 3.30 15.29 3.34
C VAL A 137 2.38 14.19 2.81
N GLU A 138 2.97 13.05 2.42
CA GLU A 138 2.22 11.90 1.89
C GLU A 138 1.97 10.85 2.96
N PHE A 139 0.75 10.31 2.95
CA PHE A 139 0.33 9.15 3.71
C PHE A 139 -0.25 8.10 2.77
N VAL A 140 0.49 7.02 2.55
CA VAL A 140 -0.01 5.91 1.72
C VAL A 140 -0.96 5.05 2.55
N ILE A 141 -2.21 4.96 2.13
CA ILE A 141 -3.27 4.20 2.80
C ILE A 141 -3.38 2.82 2.17
N TYR A 142 -2.91 1.81 2.88
CA TYR A 142 -2.94 0.42 2.45
C TYR A 142 -4.28 -0.26 2.81
N PRO A 143 -4.64 -1.38 2.16
CA PRO A 143 -5.67 -2.29 2.67
C PRO A 143 -5.44 -2.64 4.14
N PHE A 144 -6.42 -3.20 4.82
CA PHE A 144 -6.32 -3.52 6.24
C PHE A 144 -5.14 -4.43 6.56
N SER A 145 -4.45 -4.13 7.67
CA SER A 145 -3.53 -5.06 8.33
C SER A 145 -4.29 -6.25 8.88
N PHE A 146 -3.57 -7.32 9.24
CA PHE A 146 -4.20 -8.43 9.94
C PHE A 146 -4.88 -7.99 11.25
N GLY A 147 -4.28 -7.06 11.99
CA GLY A 147 -4.87 -6.51 13.21
C GLY A 147 -6.17 -5.75 12.94
N GLU A 148 -6.19 -4.84 11.95
CA GLU A 148 -7.39 -4.10 11.52
C GLU A 148 -8.47 -5.04 10.98
N PHE A 149 -8.08 -6.06 10.21
CA PHE A 149 -8.99 -7.09 9.72
C PHE A 149 -9.63 -7.85 10.90
N MET A 150 -8.82 -8.32 11.85
CA MET A 150 -9.28 -9.10 13.01
C MET A 150 -10.23 -8.28 13.88
N GLU A 151 -9.91 -7.00 14.15
CA GLU A 151 -10.79 -6.09 14.90
C GLU A 151 -12.18 -6.01 14.26
N LEU A 152 -12.24 -5.80 12.95
CA LEU A 152 -13.51 -5.67 12.24
C LEU A 152 -14.21 -7.03 12.06
N TYR A 153 -13.46 -8.10 11.83
CA TYR A 153 -14.00 -9.45 11.70
C TYR A 153 -14.70 -9.93 12.99
N HIS A 154 -14.12 -9.63 14.16
CA HIS A 154 -14.72 -9.94 15.45
C HIS A 154 -16.02 -9.17 15.74
N THR A 155 -16.25 -8.01 15.12
CA THR A 155 -17.56 -7.35 15.24
C THR A 155 -18.69 -8.14 14.56
N ILE A 156 -18.34 -9.01 13.61
CA ILE A 156 -19.30 -9.84 12.85
C ILE A 156 -19.32 -11.27 13.39
N TYR A 157 -18.16 -11.79 13.77
CA TYR A 157 -17.91 -13.16 14.20
C TYR A 157 -17.12 -13.19 15.51
N PRO A 158 -17.72 -12.84 16.67
CA PRO A 158 -17.00 -12.64 17.93
C PRO A 158 -16.35 -13.88 18.50
N GLU A 159 -16.85 -15.09 18.18
CA GLU A 159 -16.36 -16.36 18.72
C GLU A 159 -15.14 -16.95 17.97
N THR A 160 -14.65 -16.26 16.92
CA THR A 160 -13.52 -16.75 16.13
C THR A 160 -12.18 -16.48 16.83
N ASP A 161 -11.28 -17.46 16.81
CA ASP A 161 -9.91 -17.30 17.31
C ASP A 161 -8.98 -16.66 16.25
N SER A 162 -7.77 -16.28 16.66
CA SER A 162 -6.80 -15.63 15.77
C SER A 162 -6.35 -16.53 14.60
N ARG A 163 -6.38 -17.86 14.75
CA ARG A 163 -6.02 -18.83 13.71
C ARG A 163 -7.11 -18.85 12.63
N GLN A 164 -8.37 -18.91 13.03
CA GLN A 164 -9.52 -18.87 12.13
C GLN A 164 -9.57 -17.53 11.39
N CYS A 165 -9.37 -16.42 12.11
CA CYS A 165 -9.27 -15.09 11.51
C CYS A 165 -8.15 -15.02 10.47
N PHE A 166 -6.97 -15.57 10.77
CA PHE A 166 -5.84 -15.55 9.85
C PHE A 166 -6.08 -16.42 8.61
N SER A 167 -6.68 -17.61 8.80
CA SER A 167 -7.08 -18.46 7.68
C SER A 167 -8.05 -17.73 6.72
N LYS A 168 -9.01 -16.98 7.28
CA LYS A 168 -9.90 -16.14 6.47
C LYS A 168 -9.17 -14.98 5.81
N TYR A 169 -8.25 -14.33 6.51
CA TYR A 169 -7.44 -13.24 5.97
C TYR A 169 -6.57 -13.68 4.79
N LEU A 170 -5.98 -14.89 4.85
CA LEU A 170 -5.18 -15.47 3.75
C LEU A 170 -5.95 -15.57 2.43
N THR A 171 -7.26 -15.80 2.48
CA THR A 171 -8.09 -15.95 1.28
C THR A 171 -8.86 -14.66 0.92
N ALA A 172 -9.33 -13.92 1.92
CA ALA A 172 -10.14 -12.73 1.70
C ALA A 172 -9.30 -11.46 1.47
N GLY A 173 -8.08 -11.39 2.02
CA GLY A 173 -7.28 -10.16 2.00
C GLY A 173 -7.77 -9.09 2.96
N GLY A 174 -7.27 -7.87 2.77
CA GLY A 174 -7.51 -6.72 3.65
C GLY A 174 -8.39 -5.62 3.04
N MET A 175 -9.11 -5.86 1.94
CA MET A 175 -9.96 -4.81 1.37
C MET A 175 -11.12 -4.46 2.31
N PRO A 176 -11.26 -3.16 2.74
CA PRO A 176 -12.18 -2.77 3.81
C PRO A 176 -13.65 -3.11 3.56
N TYR A 177 -14.11 -3.00 2.32
CA TYR A 177 -15.53 -3.18 1.97
C TYR A 177 -16.04 -4.61 2.18
N LEU A 178 -15.14 -5.61 2.29
CA LEU A 178 -15.50 -7.00 2.51
C LEU A 178 -16.30 -7.21 3.82
N SER A 179 -16.10 -6.36 4.80
CA SER A 179 -16.90 -6.36 6.04
C SER A 179 -18.38 -6.10 5.79
N ASN A 180 -18.71 -5.22 4.85
CA ASN A 180 -20.10 -4.94 4.45
C ASN A 180 -20.77 -6.13 3.76
N LEU A 181 -19.96 -6.99 3.12
CA LEU A 181 -20.37 -8.26 2.53
C LEU A 181 -20.32 -9.42 3.55
N ARG A 182 -20.04 -9.10 4.83
CA ARG A 182 -19.85 -10.08 5.91
C ARG A 182 -18.85 -11.19 5.56
N TYR A 183 -17.89 -10.88 4.70
CA TYR A 183 -16.89 -11.81 4.18
C TYR A 183 -17.48 -13.08 3.55
N GLU A 184 -18.72 -13.01 3.02
CA GLU A 184 -19.31 -14.10 2.24
C GLU A 184 -18.44 -14.37 1.02
N GLU A 185 -18.15 -15.65 0.75
CA GLU A 185 -17.08 -16.02 -0.20
C GLU A 185 -17.40 -15.58 -1.62
N THR A 186 -18.61 -15.91 -2.11
CA THR A 186 -19.01 -15.62 -3.49
C THR A 186 -19.10 -14.12 -3.76
N ALA A 187 -19.76 -13.38 -2.87
CA ALA A 187 -19.90 -11.93 -2.98
C ALA A 187 -18.55 -11.22 -2.84
N SER A 188 -17.71 -11.67 -1.91
CA SER A 188 -16.35 -11.13 -1.73
C SER A 188 -15.48 -11.34 -2.96
N ARG A 189 -15.48 -12.54 -3.54
CA ARG A 189 -14.74 -12.87 -4.75
C ARG A 189 -15.20 -12.03 -5.94
N GLN A 190 -16.52 -11.91 -6.14
CA GLN A 190 -17.07 -11.06 -7.19
C GLN A 190 -16.65 -9.59 -7.01
N TYR A 191 -16.82 -9.04 -5.83
CA TYR A 191 -16.41 -7.67 -5.53
C TYR A 191 -14.93 -7.42 -5.79
N LEU A 192 -14.04 -8.33 -5.39
CA LEU A 192 -12.60 -8.19 -5.58
C LEU A 192 -12.19 -8.24 -7.06
N ARG A 193 -12.88 -9.08 -7.87
CA ARG A 193 -12.70 -9.10 -9.34
C ARG A 193 -13.14 -7.80 -9.98
N ASP A 194 -14.31 -7.28 -9.61
CA ASP A 194 -14.83 -6.01 -10.13
C ASP A 194 -13.95 -4.83 -9.70
N LEU A 195 -13.41 -4.87 -8.49
CA LEU A 195 -12.42 -3.90 -8.01
C LEU A 195 -11.15 -3.95 -8.85
N PHE A 196 -10.58 -5.14 -9.10
CA PHE A 196 -9.40 -5.32 -9.93
C PHE A 196 -9.63 -4.75 -11.34
N ASN A 197 -10.72 -5.12 -12.00
CA ASN A 197 -11.10 -4.60 -13.32
C ASN A 197 -11.23 -3.06 -13.31
N SER A 198 -11.77 -2.48 -12.23
CA SER A 198 -11.86 -1.03 -12.09
C SER A 198 -10.47 -0.36 -11.96
N VAL A 199 -9.55 -0.95 -11.20
CA VAL A 199 -8.15 -0.46 -11.10
C VAL A 199 -7.46 -0.56 -12.45
N GLU A 200 -7.58 -1.72 -13.12
CA GLU A 200 -6.98 -1.94 -14.43
C GLU A 200 -7.47 -0.93 -15.47
N LEU A 201 -8.79 -0.83 -15.66
CA LEU A 201 -9.36 0.01 -16.71
C LEU A 201 -9.23 1.51 -16.43
N LYS A 202 -9.51 1.96 -15.19
CA LYS A 202 -9.52 3.39 -14.87
C LYS A 202 -8.13 3.91 -14.50
N ASP A 203 -7.44 3.23 -13.58
CA ASP A 203 -6.24 3.76 -12.97
C ASP A 203 -4.97 3.37 -13.75
N ILE A 204 -4.99 2.29 -14.54
CA ILE A 204 -3.85 1.87 -15.36
C ILE A 204 -4.07 2.23 -16.83
N VAL A 205 -5.07 1.63 -17.50
CA VAL A 205 -5.27 1.76 -18.95
C VAL A 205 -5.60 3.20 -19.34
N LYS A 206 -6.66 3.76 -18.78
CA LYS A 206 -7.14 5.12 -19.16
C LYS A 206 -6.09 6.20 -18.85
N ARG A 207 -5.48 6.17 -17.66
CA ARG A 207 -4.51 7.20 -17.25
C ARG A 207 -3.17 7.15 -17.98
N ASN A 208 -2.77 5.97 -18.47
CA ASN A 208 -1.51 5.79 -19.19
C ASN A 208 -1.69 5.65 -20.71
N ASN A 209 -2.93 5.78 -21.23
CA ASN A 209 -3.28 5.60 -22.63
C ASN A 209 -2.75 4.27 -23.20
N ILE A 210 -2.83 3.19 -22.41
CA ILE A 210 -2.40 1.87 -22.83
C ILE A 210 -3.31 1.35 -23.93
N ARG A 211 -2.73 1.00 -25.08
CA ARG A 211 -3.49 0.51 -26.25
C ARG A 211 -3.60 -1.00 -26.28
N ASP A 212 -2.57 -1.72 -25.86
CA ASP A 212 -2.53 -3.18 -25.85
C ASP A 212 -2.88 -3.69 -24.46
N VAL A 213 -4.19 -3.81 -24.19
CA VAL A 213 -4.73 -4.25 -22.89
C VAL A 213 -4.42 -5.73 -22.65
N ASP A 214 -4.49 -6.59 -23.69
CA ASP A 214 -4.16 -8.02 -23.56
C ASP A 214 -2.69 -8.23 -23.17
N LEU A 215 -1.77 -7.40 -23.67
CA LEU A 215 -0.38 -7.43 -23.21
C LEU A 215 -0.25 -7.01 -21.73
N LEU A 216 -1.01 -5.99 -21.31
CA LEU A 216 -1.03 -5.56 -19.91
C LEU A 216 -1.52 -6.69 -19.00
N GLU A 217 -2.65 -7.33 -19.34
CA GLU A 217 -3.22 -8.46 -18.59
C GLU A 217 -2.21 -9.61 -18.43
N ARG A 218 -1.48 -9.97 -19.50
CA ARG A 218 -0.42 -10.99 -19.45
C ARG A 218 0.74 -10.60 -18.53
N ILE A 219 1.17 -9.34 -18.57
CA ILE A 219 2.23 -8.83 -17.68
C ILE A 219 1.74 -8.86 -16.23
N ILE A 220 0.52 -8.41 -15.97
CA ILE A 220 -0.07 -8.44 -14.62
C ILE A 220 -0.17 -9.88 -14.13
N ALA A 221 -0.67 -10.81 -14.95
CA ALA A 221 -0.77 -12.22 -14.60
C ALA A 221 0.60 -12.82 -14.27
N TYR A 222 1.62 -12.51 -15.09
CA TYR A 222 2.98 -12.99 -14.85
C TYR A 222 3.53 -12.48 -13.52
N VAL A 223 3.46 -11.18 -13.26
CA VAL A 223 3.98 -10.58 -12.02
C VAL A 223 3.21 -11.11 -10.80
N THR A 224 1.90 -11.22 -10.90
CA THR A 224 1.03 -11.71 -9.81
C THR A 224 1.28 -13.18 -9.47
N SER A 225 1.58 -14.01 -10.48
CA SER A 225 1.95 -15.42 -10.27
C SER A 225 3.36 -15.58 -9.68
N ASN A 226 4.20 -14.57 -9.81
CA ASN A 226 5.62 -14.60 -9.38
C ASN A 226 5.93 -13.51 -8.34
N ILE A 227 4.96 -13.14 -7.50
CA ILE A 227 5.20 -12.19 -6.39
C ILE A 227 6.34 -12.67 -5.51
N GLY A 228 7.15 -11.75 -4.98
CA GLY A 228 8.30 -12.10 -4.12
C GLY A 228 9.45 -12.81 -4.84
N THR A 229 9.34 -13.14 -6.12
CA THR A 229 10.44 -13.69 -6.91
C THR A 229 11.20 -12.59 -7.66
N THR A 230 12.43 -12.90 -8.02
CA THR A 230 13.29 -11.96 -8.78
C THR A 230 12.72 -11.69 -10.15
N PHE A 231 12.48 -10.42 -10.45
CA PHE A 231 11.88 -9.95 -11.70
C PHE A 231 12.96 -9.60 -12.73
N SER A 232 12.71 -9.96 -14.01
CA SER A 232 13.52 -9.53 -15.13
C SER A 232 12.64 -9.19 -16.33
N SER A 233 12.62 -7.93 -16.73
CA SER A 233 11.89 -7.48 -17.93
C SER A 233 12.37 -8.18 -19.20
N THR A 234 13.67 -8.48 -19.28
CA THR A 234 14.25 -9.25 -20.39
C THR A 234 13.74 -10.70 -20.42
N ALA A 235 13.57 -11.34 -19.24
CA ALA A 235 13.01 -12.69 -19.17
C ALA A 235 11.55 -12.72 -19.62
N ILE A 236 10.74 -11.74 -19.20
CA ILE A 236 9.34 -11.61 -19.65
C ILE A 236 9.26 -11.35 -21.15
N SER A 237 10.09 -10.44 -21.68
CA SER A 237 10.17 -10.15 -23.11
C SER A 237 10.49 -11.43 -23.92
N LYS A 238 11.45 -12.25 -23.46
CA LYS A 238 11.78 -13.53 -24.07
C LYS A 238 10.61 -14.54 -23.99
N TYR A 239 9.98 -14.65 -22.82
CA TYR A 239 8.80 -15.51 -22.63
C TYR A 239 7.67 -15.15 -23.61
N LEU A 240 7.30 -13.87 -23.68
CA LEU A 240 6.26 -13.38 -24.60
C LEU A 240 6.64 -13.60 -26.07
N LYS A 241 7.92 -13.50 -26.42
CA LYS A 241 8.42 -13.82 -27.77
C LYS A 241 8.23 -15.28 -28.13
N CYS A 242 8.43 -16.20 -27.19
CA CYS A 242 8.14 -17.63 -27.39
C CYS A 242 6.65 -17.91 -27.62
N GLU A 243 5.77 -17.06 -27.08
CA GLU A 243 4.32 -17.09 -27.33
C GLU A 243 3.88 -16.33 -28.60
N GLY A 244 4.83 -15.94 -29.45
CA GLY A 244 4.56 -15.25 -30.72
C GLY A 244 4.37 -13.72 -30.58
N ARG A 245 4.65 -13.12 -29.42
CA ARG A 245 4.58 -11.67 -29.20
C ARG A 245 5.96 -11.06 -29.00
N SER A 246 6.37 -10.23 -29.93
CA SER A 246 7.62 -9.46 -29.78
C SER A 246 7.38 -8.17 -29.02
N VAL A 247 7.90 -8.08 -27.81
CA VAL A 247 7.75 -6.91 -26.93
C VAL A 247 9.14 -6.53 -26.40
N SER A 248 9.45 -5.22 -26.35
CA SER A 248 10.70 -4.75 -25.78
C SER A 248 10.69 -4.79 -24.25
N PRO A 249 11.85 -5.01 -23.59
CA PRO A 249 11.96 -4.92 -22.14
C PRO A 249 11.50 -3.56 -21.58
N GLU A 250 11.70 -2.46 -22.34
CA GLU A 250 11.30 -1.10 -21.96
C GLU A 250 9.76 -0.98 -21.91
N THR A 251 9.05 -1.62 -22.87
CA THR A 251 7.59 -1.67 -22.86
C THR A 251 7.09 -2.43 -21.64
N VAL A 252 7.69 -3.58 -21.31
CA VAL A 252 7.36 -4.33 -20.09
C VAL A 252 7.54 -3.45 -18.85
N LEU A 253 8.68 -2.75 -18.72
CA LEU A 253 8.95 -1.86 -17.59
C LEU A 253 7.95 -0.70 -17.53
N SER A 254 7.54 -0.12 -18.66
CA SER A 254 6.57 0.97 -18.68
C SER A 254 5.19 0.52 -18.20
N TYR A 255 4.76 -0.70 -18.55
CA TYR A 255 3.49 -1.28 -18.10
C TYR A 255 3.50 -1.59 -16.61
N ILE A 256 4.61 -2.15 -16.12
CA ILE A 256 4.79 -2.40 -14.67
C ILE A 256 4.82 -1.08 -13.90
N LYS A 257 5.50 -0.06 -14.44
CA LYS A 257 5.46 1.28 -13.84
C LYS A 257 4.04 1.82 -13.75
N ALA A 258 3.21 1.65 -14.77
CA ALA A 258 1.80 2.05 -14.73
C ALA A 258 1.02 1.30 -13.63
N CYS A 259 1.32 0.01 -13.41
CA CYS A 259 0.74 -0.78 -12.32
C CYS A 259 1.22 -0.32 -10.94
N THR A 260 2.52 0.04 -10.79
CA THR A 260 3.03 0.58 -9.53
C THR A 260 2.49 1.99 -9.25
N ASP A 261 2.35 2.83 -10.27
CA ASP A 261 1.74 4.14 -10.14
C ASP A 261 0.25 4.06 -9.70
N ALA A 262 -0.46 2.99 -10.07
CA ALA A 262 -1.82 2.68 -9.61
C ALA A 262 -1.87 1.95 -8.25
N PHE A 263 -0.74 1.77 -7.58
CA PHE A 263 -0.62 1.02 -6.32
C PHE A 263 -1.11 -0.44 -6.41
N LEU A 264 -1.16 -1.03 -7.60
CA LEU A 264 -1.46 -2.45 -7.75
C LEU A 264 -0.27 -3.31 -7.33
N PHE A 265 0.94 -2.88 -7.69
CA PHE A 265 2.20 -3.50 -7.31
C PHE A 265 3.10 -2.55 -6.53
N TYR A 266 3.90 -3.12 -5.64
CA TYR A 266 4.96 -2.46 -4.91
C TYR A 266 6.31 -3.06 -5.29
N GLN A 267 7.23 -2.21 -5.72
CA GLN A 267 8.58 -2.59 -6.12
C GLN A 267 9.51 -2.57 -4.93
N VAL A 268 10.31 -3.62 -4.77
CA VAL A 268 11.35 -3.71 -3.74
C VAL A 268 12.70 -3.84 -4.41
N LYS A 269 13.59 -2.92 -4.08
CA LYS A 269 14.96 -2.93 -4.56
C LYS A 269 15.80 -3.94 -3.79
N ARG A 270 16.85 -4.44 -4.41
CA ARG A 270 17.83 -5.30 -3.75
C ARG A 270 19.00 -4.46 -3.21
N GLN A 271 19.52 -4.86 -2.06
CA GLN A 271 20.68 -4.25 -1.43
C GLN A 271 21.76 -5.30 -1.25
N ASP A 272 22.97 -5.05 -1.76
CA ASP A 272 24.14 -5.85 -1.43
C ASP A 272 24.63 -5.46 -0.03
N LEU A 273 24.48 -6.36 0.93
CA LEU A 273 24.86 -6.13 2.32
C LEU A 273 26.38 -6.04 2.53
N GLN A 274 27.17 -6.72 1.69
CA GLN A 274 28.64 -6.67 1.75
C GLN A 274 29.19 -5.41 1.09
N GLY A 275 28.67 -5.08 -0.11
CA GLY A 275 29.07 -3.89 -0.86
C GLY A 275 28.34 -2.61 -0.47
N LYS A 276 27.33 -2.68 0.40
CA LYS A 276 26.48 -1.55 0.83
C LYS A 276 25.88 -0.75 -0.34
N LYS A 277 25.55 -1.42 -1.44
CA LYS A 277 25.03 -0.80 -2.67
C LYS A 277 23.62 -1.28 -2.96
N ILE A 278 22.76 -0.35 -3.33
CA ILE A 278 21.45 -0.67 -3.91
C ILE A 278 21.67 -1.17 -5.33
N LEU A 279 21.13 -2.35 -5.64
CA LEU A 279 21.19 -2.95 -6.96
C LEU A 279 19.99 -2.51 -7.79
N THR A 280 20.23 -2.09 -9.01
CA THR A 280 19.20 -1.61 -9.95
C THR A 280 18.61 -2.73 -10.84
N VAL A 281 18.95 -3.98 -10.55
CA VAL A 281 18.55 -5.15 -11.33
C VAL A 281 17.98 -6.24 -10.42
N ASN A 282 17.10 -7.05 -10.98
CA ASN A 282 16.52 -8.19 -10.29
C ASN A 282 15.69 -7.78 -9.05
N GLU A 283 14.85 -6.79 -9.19
CA GLU A 283 13.92 -6.33 -8.18
C GLU A 283 12.82 -7.38 -7.92
N LYS A 284 12.16 -7.29 -6.77
CA LYS A 284 10.94 -8.07 -6.50
C LYS A 284 9.72 -7.17 -6.55
N TYR A 285 8.56 -7.78 -6.80
CA TYR A 285 7.26 -7.09 -6.78
C TYR A 285 6.29 -7.82 -5.86
N TYR A 286 5.51 -7.05 -5.11
CA TYR A 286 4.45 -7.53 -4.24
C TYR A 286 3.13 -6.88 -4.62
N VAL A 287 2.02 -7.58 -4.40
CA VAL A 287 0.68 -7.04 -4.66
C VAL A 287 0.16 -6.26 -3.46
N ALA A 288 -0.64 -5.23 -3.72
CA ALA A 288 -1.26 -4.42 -2.67
C ALA A 288 -2.15 -5.24 -1.72
N ASP A 289 -2.82 -6.26 -2.26
CA ASP A 289 -3.75 -7.10 -1.51
C ASP A 289 -3.76 -8.53 -2.05
N HIS A 290 -3.44 -9.48 -1.18
CA HIS A 290 -3.40 -10.89 -1.54
C HIS A 290 -4.81 -11.50 -1.75
N GLY A 291 -5.88 -10.88 -1.23
CA GLY A 291 -7.26 -11.29 -1.50
C GLY A 291 -7.69 -10.93 -2.92
N VAL A 292 -7.24 -9.78 -3.44
CA VAL A 292 -7.42 -9.45 -4.87
C VAL A 292 -6.69 -10.47 -5.73
N ARG A 293 -5.45 -10.85 -5.37
CA ARG A 293 -4.71 -11.92 -6.05
C ARG A 293 -5.50 -13.24 -6.05
N GLU A 294 -6.02 -13.66 -4.90
CA GLU A 294 -6.81 -14.90 -4.79
C GLU A 294 -8.08 -14.85 -5.63
N ALA A 295 -8.80 -13.74 -5.61
CA ALA A 295 -10.05 -13.60 -6.34
C ALA A 295 -9.86 -13.67 -7.86
N VAL A 296 -8.78 -13.10 -8.40
CA VAL A 296 -8.54 -12.98 -9.85
C VAL A 296 -7.78 -14.20 -10.40
N PHE A 297 -6.71 -14.62 -9.71
CA PHE A 297 -5.78 -15.64 -10.19
C PHE A 297 -5.90 -16.95 -9.41
N GLY A 298 -6.35 -16.91 -8.16
CA GLY A 298 -6.40 -18.07 -7.27
C GLY A 298 -5.03 -18.53 -6.78
N GLY A 299 -5.01 -19.62 -6.02
CA GLY A 299 -3.78 -20.33 -5.68
C GLY A 299 -3.01 -19.83 -4.47
N ASN A 300 -3.55 -18.92 -3.64
CA ASN A 300 -2.85 -18.43 -2.44
C ASN A 300 -2.36 -19.58 -1.54
N MET A 301 -3.16 -20.63 -1.38
CA MET A 301 -2.77 -21.78 -0.55
C MET A 301 -1.70 -22.67 -1.21
N LYS A 302 -1.58 -22.66 -2.54
CA LYS A 302 -0.50 -23.35 -3.27
C LYS A 302 0.82 -22.57 -3.16
N ASP A 303 0.72 -21.25 -3.23
CA ASP A 303 1.84 -20.32 -3.21
C ASP A 303 2.02 -19.70 -1.82
N ILE A 304 1.68 -20.44 -0.76
CA ILE A 304 1.58 -19.91 0.61
C ILE A 304 2.84 -19.17 1.07
N ASN A 305 4.04 -19.65 0.73
CA ASN A 305 5.29 -18.97 1.06
C ASN A 305 5.32 -17.53 0.50
N LEU A 306 4.97 -17.38 -0.79
CA LEU A 306 4.97 -16.08 -1.47
C LEU A 306 3.91 -15.15 -0.88
N VAL A 307 2.76 -15.71 -0.49
CA VAL A 307 1.67 -14.95 0.12
C VAL A 307 2.04 -14.47 1.52
N LEU A 308 2.68 -15.32 2.35
CA LEU A 308 3.15 -14.91 3.67
C LEU A 308 4.21 -13.81 3.57
N GLU A 309 5.15 -13.94 2.63
CA GLU A 309 6.15 -12.92 2.33
C GLU A 309 5.48 -11.60 1.91
N ASN A 310 4.47 -11.65 1.03
CA ASN A 310 3.70 -10.47 0.64
C ASN A 310 2.97 -9.81 1.82
N ILE A 311 2.36 -10.58 2.70
CA ILE A 311 1.66 -10.07 3.89
C ILE A 311 2.64 -9.35 4.83
N VAL A 312 3.78 -9.97 5.10
CA VAL A 312 4.84 -9.37 5.94
C VAL A 312 5.36 -8.09 5.30
N TYR A 313 5.64 -8.11 3.99
CA TYR A 313 6.08 -6.91 3.27
C TYR A 313 5.09 -5.75 3.38
N MET A 314 3.81 -6.00 3.15
CA MET A 314 2.77 -4.96 3.25
C MET A 314 2.64 -4.42 4.70
N GLU A 315 2.87 -5.27 5.70
CA GLU A 315 2.89 -4.83 7.10
C GLU A 315 4.10 -3.93 7.41
N LEU A 316 5.27 -4.25 6.87
CA LEU A 316 6.47 -3.43 7.00
C LEU A 316 6.27 -2.02 6.41
N LEU A 317 5.72 -1.93 5.19
CA LEU A 317 5.39 -0.64 4.58
C LEU A 317 4.37 0.14 5.41
N ARG A 318 3.33 -0.53 5.90
CA ARG A 318 2.28 0.06 6.73
C ARG A 318 2.85 0.68 8.00
N ARG A 319 3.87 0.06 8.57
CA ARG A 319 4.59 0.58 9.75
C ARG A 319 5.66 1.63 9.41
N GLY A 320 5.89 1.90 8.12
CA GLY A 320 6.74 2.98 7.63
C GLY A 320 8.20 2.63 7.45
N TYR A 321 8.53 1.34 7.46
CA TYR A 321 9.88 0.92 7.13
C TYR A 321 10.20 1.16 5.65
N THR A 322 11.43 1.60 5.39
CA THR A 322 12.04 1.46 4.08
C THR A 322 12.55 0.03 3.94
N VAL A 323 12.03 -0.70 2.96
CA VAL A 323 12.28 -2.14 2.82
C VAL A 323 13.11 -2.41 1.56
N THR A 324 14.16 -3.22 1.71
CA THR A 324 14.94 -3.78 0.61
C THR A 324 15.09 -5.29 0.79
N VAL A 325 15.39 -5.99 -0.30
CA VAL A 325 15.80 -7.40 -0.26
C VAL A 325 17.29 -7.46 -0.03
N GLY A 326 17.74 -8.18 0.99
CA GLY A 326 19.16 -8.28 1.34
C GLY A 326 19.89 -9.36 0.53
N LYS A 327 20.96 -9.01 -0.17
CA LYS A 327 21.89 -9.98 -0.79
C LYS A 327 23.12 -10.14 0.11
N ALA A 328 23.35 -11.35 0.62
CA ALA A 328 24.52 -11.70 1.44
C ALA A 328 25.34 -12.81 0.77
N GLY A 329 26.19 -12.44 -0.20
CA GLY A 329 26.88 -13.38 -1.07
C GLY A 329 25.92 -14.11 -2.01
N ASP A 330 25.80 -15.43 -1.87
CA ASP A 330 24.88 -16.27 -2.67
C ASP A 330 23.49 -16.45 -2.00
N GLN A 331 23.36 -15.99 -0.76
CA GLN A 331 22.12 -16.08 0.00
C GLN A 331 21.32 -14.77 -0.08
N GLU A 332 20.02 -14.87 0.14
CA GLU A 332 19.09 -13.74 0.15
C GLU A 332 18.39 -13.68 1.49
N ILE A 333 18.28 -12.48 2.06
CA ILE A 333 17.41 -12.15 3.19
C ILE A 333 16.18 -11.49 2.61
N ASP A 334 15.00 -12.01 2.90
CA ASP A 334 13.75 -11.53 2.31
C ASP A 334 13.57 -10.03 2.52
N PHE A 335 13.77 -9.54 3.75
CA PHE A 335 13.63 -8.12 4.05
C PHE A 335 14.73 -7.58 4.95
N VAL A 336 15.30 -6.47 4.51
CA VAL A 336 16.11 -5.55 5.28
C VAL A 336 15.32 -4.27 5.45
N CYS A 337 14.91 -3.99 6.67
CA CYS A 337 14.00 -2.89 7.00
C CYS A 337 14.78 -1.80 7.71
N GLU A 338 14.62 -0.56 7.30
CA GLU A 338 15.30 0.60 7.91
C GLU A 338 14.26 1.65 8.32
N ASP A 339 14.40 2.15 9.54
CA ASP A 339 13.63 3.29 10.06
C ASP A 339 14.49 4.10 11.02
N GLN A 340 14.70 5.39 10.73
CA GLN A 340 15.44 6.35 11.55
C GLN A 340 16.80 5.85 12.07
N GLY A 341 17.53 5.09 11.23
CA GLY A 341 18.84 4.54 11.57
C GLY A 341 18.81 3.19 12.29
N ASN A 342 17.65 2.70 12.66
CA ASN A 342 17.46 1.33 13.14
C ASN A 342 17.29 0.38 11.97
N LYS A 343 17.77 -0.85 12.14
CA LYS A 343 17.60 -1.93 11.17
C LYS A 343 16.88 -3.12 11.77
N LEU A 344 16.22 -3.87 10.91
CA LEU A 344 15.54 -5.10 11.24
C LEU A 344 15.69 -6.04 10.04
N TYR A 345 16.03 -7.30 10.31
CA TYR A 345 16.16 -8.35 9.28
C TYR A 345 15.06 -9.38 9.46
N ILE A 346 14.40 -9.74 8.38
CA ILE A 346 13.28 -10.69 8.41
C ILE A 346 13.44 -11.70 7.30
N GLN A 347 13.30 -12.98 7.68
CA GLN A 347 13.16 -14.11 6.79
C GLN A 347 11.77 -14.69 6.98
N VAL A 348 11.08 -15.06 5.90
CA VAL A 348 9.70 -15.56 5.94
C VAL A 348 9.65 -16.95 5.33
N ALA A 349 9.12 -17.92 6.04
CA ALA A 349 8.91 -19.26 5.54
C ALA A 349 7.53 -19.81 5.94
N TYR A 350 7.05 -20.83 5.23
CA TYR A 350 5.79 -21.48 5.59
C TYR A 350 5.92 -22.23 6.91
N LEU A 351 6.78 -23.26 6.94
CA LEU A 351 7.06 -24.10 8.10
C LEU A 351 8.54 -24.49 8.14
N LEU A 352 9.08 -24.64 9.34
CA LEU A 352 10.43 -25.16 9.59
C LEU A 352 10.40 -26.70 9.71
N ALA A 353 9.88 -27.36 8.69
CA ALA A 353 9.52 -28.78 8.70
C ALA A 353 10.73 -29.75 8.69
N SER A 354 11.95 -29.26 8.43
CA SER A 354 13.16 -30.11 8.39
C SER A 354 14.39 -29.35 8.86
N GLU A 355 15.40 -30.09 9.32
CA GLU A 355 16.71 -29.51 9.70
C GLU A 355 17.35 -28.73 8.54
N ASN A 356 17.20 -29.17 7.30
CA ASN A 356 17.68 -28.46 6.13
C ASN A 356 16.95 -27.11 5.94
N THR A 357 15.65 -27.08 6.14
CA THR A 357 14.87 -25.83 6.10
C THR A 357 15.31 -24.89 7.20
N ILE A 358 15.44 -25.39 8.42
CA ILE A 358 15.92 -24.63 9.57
C ILE A 358 17.30 -24.04 9.30
N ALA A 359 18.26 -24.86 8.84
CA ALA A 359 19.61 -24.43 8.53
C ALA A 359 19.62 -23.36 7.43
N ARG A 360 18.75 -23.46 6.43
CA ARG A 360 18.61 -22.47 5.37
C ARG A 360 18.07 -21.14 5.89
N GLU A 361 16.94 -21.16 6.63
CA GLU A 361 16.27 -19.94 7.05
C GLU A 361 17.02 -19.17 8.14
N PHE A 362 17.70 -19.87 9.04
CA PHE A 362 18.53 -19.22 10.08
C PHE A 362 19.94 -18.91 9.56
N GLY A 363 20.52 -19.77 8.72
CA GLY A 363 21.90 -19.63 8.22
C GLY A 363 22.12 -18.41 7.31
N VAL A 364 21.06 -17.80 6.75
CA VAL A 364 21.20 -16.56 5.96
C VAL A 364 21.81 -15.42 6.78
N TYR A 365 21.65 -15.46 8.11
CA TYR A 365 22.14 -14.44 9.05
C TYR A 365 23.62 -14.59 9.44
N ASP A 366 24.26 -15.72 9.17
CA ASP A 366 25.68 -15.96 9.50
C ASP A 366 26.62 -14.92 8.86
N ARG A 367 26.19 -14.33 7.75
CA ARG A 367 26.93 -13.29 7.03
C ARG A 367 26.59 -11.86 7.47
N VAL A 368 25.61 -11.68 8.36
CA VAL A 368 25.20 -10.37 8.89
C VAL A 368 25.92 -10.14 10.22
N ARG A 369 26.94 -9.28 10.19
CA ARG A 369 27.84 -9.04 11.33
C ARG A 369 27.46 -7.82 12.19
N ASP A 370 26.18 -7.52 12.30
CA ASP A 370 25.66 -6.48 13.17
C ASP A 370 24.73 -7.04 14.25
N ASN A 371 24.41 -6.21 15.25
CA ASN A 371 23.61 -6.58 16.39
C ASN A 371 22.12 -6.17 16.25
N PHE A 372 21.69 -5.78 15.05
CA PHE A 372 20.29 -5.46 14.82
C PHE A 372 19.40 -6.71 14.92
N PRO A 373 18.13 -6.57 15.32
CA PRO A 373 17.21 -7.68 15.46
C PRO A 373 17.06 -8.49 14.18
N LYS A 374 17.03 -9.81 14.32
CA LYS A 374 16.86 -10.78 13.24
C LYS A 374 15.68 -11.69 13.56
N TYR A 375 14.76 -11.85 12.62
CA TYR A 375 13.57 -12.64 12.77
C TYR A 375 13.45 -13.70 11.68
N VAL A 376 13.03 -14.90 12.07
CA VAL A 376 12.46 -15.91 11.17
C VAL A 376 10.97 -16.00 11.50
N VAL A 377 10.12 -15.71 10.53
CA VAL A 377 8.66 -15.62 10.69
C VAL A 377 8.01 -16.77 9.93
N THR A 378 7.23 -17.61 10.62
CA THR A 378 6.59 -18.78 10.02
C THR A 378 5.19 -19.02 10.56
N LEU A 379 4.52 -20.10 10.10
CA LEU A 379 3.27 -20.58 10.69
C LEU A 379 3.45 -21.57 11.85
N ASP A 380 4.69 -21.95 12.18
CA ASP A 380 4.95 -22.84 13.32
C ASP A 380 4.45 -22.21 14.62
N GLU A 381 3.86 -23.03 15.49
CA GLU A 381 3.27 -22.59 16.76
C GLU A 381 4.30 -22.57 17.91
N PHE A 382 5.41 -23.30 17.76
CA PHE A 382 6.45 -23.41 18.78
C PHE A 382 7.56 -22.41 18.50
N ASP A 383 8.12 -21.81 19.55
CA ASP A 383 9.28 -20.92 19.44
C ASP A 383 10.55 -21.75 19.15
N MET A 384 11.17 -21.49 18.02
CA MET A 384 12.42 -22.11 17.55
C MET A 384 13.59 -21.14 17.55
N SER A 385 13.52 -20.05 18.33
CA SER A 385 14.58 -19.03 18.43
C SER A 385 15.92 -19.65 18.80
N ARG A 386 16.99 -19.23 18.14
CA ARG A 386 18.35 -19.72 18.34
C ARG A 386 19.41 -18.69 17.99
N ASP A 387 20.57 -18.75 18.61
CA ASP A 387 21.75 -17.95 18.26
C ASP A 387 21.48 -16.43 18.17
N GLY A 388 20.58 -15.91 19.02
CA GLY A 388 20.16 -14.51 18.98
C GLY A 388 19.17 -14.15 17.89
N ILE A 389 18.77 -15.09 17.04
CA ILE A 389 17.76 -14.94 16.01
C ILE A 389 16.40 -15.34 16.60
N LYS A 390 15.43 -14.45 16.53
CA LYS A 390 14.07 -14.65 17.06
C LYS A 390 13.21 -15.37 16.04
N HIS A 391 12.58 -16.47 16.46
CA HIS A 391 11.49 -17.09 15.71
C HIS A 391 10.14 -16.55 16.20
N ARG A 392 9.21 -16.28 15.28
CA ARG A 392 7.85 -15.87 15.62
C ARG A 392 6.83 -16.50 14.69
N ASN A 393 5.73 -16.97 15.29
CA ASN A 393 4.54 -17.26 14.51
C ASN A 393 4.05 -15.97 13.82
N ILE A 394 3.69 -16.04 12.54
CA ILE A 394 3.35 -14.84 11.72
C ILE A 394 2.18 -14.04 12.32
N ARG A 395 1.17 -14.68 12.91
CA ARG A 395 0.04 -13.96 13.52
C ARG A 395 0.53 -13.10 14.69
N ASN A 396 1.37 -13.69 15.55
CA ASN A 396 1.95 -12.98 16.69
C ASN A 396 2.87 -11.85 16.23
N PHE A 397 3.66 -12.09 15.17
CA PHE A 397 4.52 -11.08 14.57
C PHE A 397 3.71 -9.89 14.03
N LEU A 398 2.63 -10.13 13.28
CA LEU A 398 1.78 -9.09 12.72
C LEU A 398 1.00 -8.30 13.79
N LEU A 399 0.64 -8.92 14.91
CA LEU A 399 -0.09 -8.29 16.02
C LEU A 399 0.83 -7.59 17.04
N GLN A 400 2.12 -7.89 17.03
CA GLN A 400 3.10 -7.28 17.93
C GLN A 400 3.23 -5.79 17.61
N LYS A 401 3.18 -4.92 18.62
CA LYS A 401 3.25 -3.46 18.43
C LYS A 401 4.61 -3.00 17.96
N GLU A 402 5.67 -3.53 18.52
CA GLU A 402 7.06 -3.16 18.23
C GLU A 402 7.92 -4.41 18.03
N TRP A 403 8.85 -4.35 17.11
CA TRP A 403 9.82 -5.41 16.83
C TRP A 403 11.21 -4.96 17.31
N ASN A 404 11.64 -5.54 18.45
CA ASN A 404 12.91 -5.20 19.13
C ASN A 404 13.92 -6.32 18.99
#